data_11de481eab671003f71639463270653f
#
_entry.id   11de481eab671003f71639463270653f
#
_cell.length_a   1.000
_cell.length_b   1.000
_cell.length_c   1.000
_cell.angle_alpha   90.00
_cell.angle_beta   90.00
_cell.angle_gamma   90.00
#
_symmetry.space_group_name_H-M   'P 1'
#
loop_
_entity.id
_entity.type
_entity.pdbx_description
1 polymer ?
#
loop_
_entity_poly.entity_id
_entity_poly.type
_entity_poly.pdbx_seq_one_letter_code
_entity_poly.pdbx_strand_id
1 'polypeptide(L)'
;LGDVYKRQEMGLLIACVSFIGRVMKTTEISVIKDEIKPCEETDLYMDSEETIAVPDGVEVYEINGPYFFGIATQFEEVMAELGDKPLVRIIRMRRVPFIDSTGVNNLSSLCRMSHKEGIRIVLSGVNENVHATLHNSGFYSLLNEENICPHINAALKRAQNIINSEQ
;
A
#
# COMPACT_ATOMS: atom_id res chain seq x y z
N LEU A 1 34.92 -10.60 34.16
CA LEU A 1 33.52 -10.06 34.13
C LEU A 1 33.32 -9.16 32.90
N GLY A 2 34.25 -8.26 32.52
CA GLY A 2 34.10 -7.35 31.40
C GLY A 2 33.92 -8.01 30.02
N ASP A 3 34.54 -9.16 29.78
CA ASP A 3 34.46 -9.86 28.50
C ASP A 3 33.09 -10.55 28.27
N VAL A 4 32.44 -10.95 29.36
CA VAL A 4 31.10 -11.56 29.26
C VAL A 4 30.08 -10.52 28.83
N TYR A 5 30.13 -9.32 29.40
CA TYR A 5 29.22 -8.22 29.01
C TYR A 5 29.40 -7.79 27.55
N LYS A 6 30.65 -7.65 27.09
CA LYS A 6 30.96 -7.33 25.69
C LYS A 6 30.43 -8.39 24.72
N ARG A 7 30.53 -9.66 25.04
CA ARG A 7 29.97 -10.75 24.22
C ARG A 7 28.45 -10.71 24.20
N GLN A 8 27.83 -10.39 25.33
CA GLN A 8 26.39 -10.27 25.44
C GLN A 8 25.84 -9.07 24.63
N GLU A 9 26.54 -7.92 24.71
CA GLU A 9 26.19 -6.71 23.90
C GLU A 9 26.30 -7.00 22.41
N MET A 10 27.36 -7.65 21.96
CA MET A 10 27.53 -8.04 20.55
C MET A 10 26.46 -9.04 20.11
N GLY A 11 26.12 -10.01 20.94
CA GLY A 11 25.05 -10.97 20.66
C GLY A 11 23.69 -10.29 20.51
N LEU A 12 23.37 -9.34 21.39
CA LEU A 12 22.15 -8.56 21.33
C LEU A 12 22.08 -7.71 20.06
N LEU A 13 23.20 -7.05 19.71
CA LEU A 13 23.29 -6.22 18.51
C LEU A 13 23.06 -7.02 17.23
N ILE A 14 23.69 -8.20 17.12
CA ILE A 14 23.49 -9.12 15.99
C ILE A 14 22.03 -9.61 15.93
N ALA A 15 21.43 -9.95 17.07
CA ALA A 15 20.03 -10.36 17.15
C ALA A 15 19.08 -9.24 16.69
N CYS A 16 19.32 -8.00 17.12
CA CYS A 16 18.54 -6.84 16.68
C CYS A 16 18.63 -6.61 15.17
N VAL A 17 19.84 -6.63 14.60
CA VAL A 17 20.06 -6.47 13.15
C VAL A 17 19.38 -7.59 12.37
N SER A 18 19.50 -8.83 12.83
CA SER A 18 18.86 -9.99 12.22
C SER A 18 17.33 -9.90 12.29
N PHE A 19 16.80 -9.43 13.42
CA PHE A 19 15.37 -9.21 13.60
C PHE A 19 14.83 -8.14 12.64
N ILE A 20 15.51 -6.98 12.57
CA ILE A 20 15.16 -5.90 11.64
C ILE A 20 15.16 -6.41 10.20
N GLY A 21 16.21 -7.14 9.78
CA GLY A 21 16.29 -7.72 8.44
C GLY A 21 15.18 -8.74 8.13
N ARG A 22 14.68 -9.46 9.14
CA ARG A 22 13.55 -10.38 8.99
C ARG A 22 12.23 -9.63 8.86
N VAL A 23 12.03 -8.60 9.68
CA VAL A 23 10.82 -7.76 9.62
C VAL A 23 10.70 -7.04 8.29
N MET A 24 11.81 -6.53 7.74
CA MET A 24 11.83 -5.88 6.41
C MET A 24 11.37 -6.81 5.27
N LYS A 25 11.63 -8.11 5.37
CA LYS A 25 11.23 -9.10 4.35
C LYS A 25 9.76 -9.55 4.48
N THR A 26 9.05 -9.11 5.52
CA THR A 26 7.68 -9.56 5.79
C THR A 26 6.63 -8.79 4.98
N THR A 27 7.00 -7.65 4.41
CA THR A 27 6.08 -6.86 3.59
C THR A 27 6.31 -7.17 2.12
N GLU A 28 5.25 -7.59 1.44
CA GLU A 28 5.22 -7.85 0.00
C GLU A 28 4.25 -6.88 -0.68
N ILE A 29 4.65 -6.39 -1.85
CA ILE A 29 3.77 -5.64 -2.76
C ILE A 29 3.45 -6.55 -3.93
N SER A 30 2.17 -6.82 -4.12
CA SER A 30 1.68 -7.61 -5.24
C SER A 30 0.91 -6.72 -6.20
N VAL A 31 1.16 -6.87 -7.50
CA VAL A 31 0.40 -6.19 -8.55
C VAL A 31 -0.65 -7.12 -9.10
N ILE A 32 -1.86 -6.64 -9.17
CA ILE A 32 -3.00 -7.36 -9.73
C ILE A 32 -3.38 -6.64 -11.02
N LYS A 33 -3.11 -7.26 -12.19
CA LYS A 33 -3.37 -6.65 -13.50
C LYS A 33 -4.76 -6.98 -14.06
N ASP A 34 -5.19 -8.22 -13.95
CA ASP A 34 -6.35 -8.70 -14.71
C ASP A 34 -7.55 -9.03 -13.82
N GLU A 35 -7.34 -9.75 -12.73
CA GLU A 35 -8.43 -10.27 -11.90
C GLU A 35 -8.07 -10.23 -10.40
N ILE A 36 -8.98 -9.69 -9.61
CA ILE A 36 -8.86 -9.72 -8.15
C ILE A 36 -9.53 -11.00 -7.66
N LYS A 37 -8.71 -11.96 -7.16
CA LYS A 37 -9.26 -13.16 -6.53
C LYS A 37 -9.91 -12.81 -5.20
N PRO A 38 -11.12 -13.31 -4.93
CA PRO A 38 -11.72 -13.20 -3.61
C PRO A 38 -10.81 -13.89 -2.59
N CYS A 39 -10.50 -13.20 -1.51
CA CYS A 39 -9.68 -13.76 -0.43
C CYS A 39 -10.58 -14.65 0.43
N GLU A 40 -10.18 -15.88 0.68
CA GLU A 40 -10.95 -16.92 1.40
C GLU A 40 -11.30 -16.59 2.86
N GLU A 41 -10.84 -15.47 3.41
CA GLU A 41 -11.12 -15.10 4.79
C GLU A 41 -11.73 -13.70 4.89
N THR A 42 -13.02 -13.67 5.20
CA THR A 42 -13.74 -12.56 5.84
C THR A 42 -14.00 -11.29 5.02
N ASP A 43 -14.40 -11.41 3.77
CA ASP A 43 -15.15 -10.32 3.12
C ASP A 43 -16.65 -10.49 3.40
N LEU A 44 -17.09 -10.09 4.59
CA LEU A 44 -18.52 -10.06 5.00
C LEU A 44 -19.39 -9.15 4.11
N TYR A 45 -18.80 -8.51 3.12
CA TYR A 45 -19.47 -7.62 2.15
C TYR A 45 -19.33 -8.06 0.69
N MET A 46 -18.72 -9.23 0.43
CA MET A 46 -18.71 -9.82 -0.90
C MET A 46 -19.70 -10.99 -0.93
N ASP A 47 -20.91 -10.70 -1.35
CA ASP A 47 -22.01 -11.67 -1.51
C ASP A 47 -21.83 -12.54 -2.77
N SER A 48 -20.63 -12.61 -3.37
CA SER A 48 -20.40 -13.44 -4.55
C SER A 48 -18.92 -13.86 -4.67
N GLU A 49 -18.71 -15.12 -4.99
CA GLU A 49 -17.44 -15.71 -5.46
C GLU A 49 -16.96 -15.12 -6.81
N GLU A 50 -17.49 -13.97 -7.21
CA GLU A 50 -17.20 -13.36 -8.50
C GLU A 50 -15.82 -12.72 -8.48
N THR A 51 -14.96 -13.19 -9.34
CA THR A 51 -13.70 -12.56 -9.70
C THR A 51 -13.99 -11.16 -10.25
N ILE A 52 -13.43 -10.13 -9.63
CA ILE A 52 -13.65 -8.75 -10.06
C ILE A 52 -12.62 -8.40 -11.13
N ALA A 53 -13.08 -8.11 -12.34
CA ALA A 53 -12.23 -7.64 -13.42
C ALA A 53 -11.72 -6.21 -13.12
N VAL A 54 -10.43 -5.98 -13.36
CA VAL A 54 -9.82 -4.64 -13.27
C VAL A 54 -10.06 -3.92 -14.58
N PRO A 55 -10.65 -2.71 -14.59
CA PRO A 55 -10.88 -1.95 -15.82
C PRO A 55 -9.56 -1.55 -16.51
N ASP A 56 -9.59 -1.40 -17.83
CA ASP A 56 -8.46 -0.90 -18.62
C ASP A 56 -8.02 0.48 -18.12
N GLY A 57 -6.70 0.67 -18.00
CA GLY A 57 -6.11 1.90 -17.49
C GLY A 57 -6.08 2.00 -15.94
N VAL A 58 -6.50 0.95 -15.23
CA VAL A 58 -6.40 0.85 -13.77
C VAL A 58 -5.37 -0.20 -13.40
N GLU A 59 -4.50 0.14 -12.45
CA GLU A 59 -3.59 -0.83 -11.81
C GLU A 59 -3.93 -0.94 -10.33
N VAL A 60 -3.90 -2.17 -9.80
CA VAL A 60 -4.17 -2.44 -8.38
C VAL A 60 -2.92 -3.00 -7.74
N TYR A 61 -2.44 -2.33 -6.70
CA TYR A 61 -1.31 -2.73 -5.88
C TYR A 61 -1.82 -3.17 -4.52
N GLU A 62 -1.59 -4.41 -4.14
CA GLU A 62 -1.92 -4.90 -2.80
C GLU A 62 -0.67 -4.91 -1.93
N ILE A 63 -0.75 -4.27 -0.78
CA ILE A 63 0.33 -4.21 0.20
C ILE A 63 -0.01 -5.19 1.32
N ASN A 64 0.85 -6.20 1.47
CA ASN A 64 0.73 -7.24 2.49
C ASN A 64 1.77 -7.00 3.59
N GLY A 65 1.34 -6.54 4.74
CA GLY A 65 2.21 -6.30 5.89
C GLY A 65 2.30 -4.84 6.32
N PRO A 66 3.10 -4.55 7.35
CA PRO A 66 3.21 -3.20 7.89
C PRO A 66 3.89 -2.23 6.92
N TYR A 67 3.34 -1.04 6.78
CA TYR A 67 3.82 -0.02 5.84
C TYR A 67 4.83 0.92 6.52
N PHE A 68 6.13 0.62 6.38
CA PHE A 68 7.23 1.43 6.92
C PHE A 68 8.41 1.53 5.95
N PHE A 69 9.60 1.92 6.43
CA PHE A 69 10.78 2.10 5.59
C PHE A 69 11.09 0.87 4.70
N GLY A 70 11.55 1.12 3.48
CA GLY A 70 11.87 0.06 2.50
C GLY A 70 10.78 -0.22 1.47
N ILE A 71 9.51 0.08 1.74
CA ILE A 71 8.43 -0.13 0.76
C ILE A 71 8.56 0.81 -0.44
N ALA A 72 9.08 2.02 -0.26
CA ALA A 72 9.25 2.96 -1.36
C ALA A 72 10.11 2.37 -2.49
N THR A 73 11.22 1.73 -2.16
CA THR A 73 12.12 1.08 -3.13
C THR A 73 11.42 -0.07 -3.85
N GLN A 74 10.67 -0.90 -3.11
CA GLN A 74 9.89 -1.99 -3.71
C GLN A 74 8.81 -1.47 -4.65
N PHE A 75 8.15 -0.35 -4.31
CA PHE A 75 7.16 0.28 -5.17
C PHE A 75 7.80 0.79 -6.48
N GLU A 76 8.96 1.44 -6.38
CA GLU A 76 9.70 1.94 -7.55
C GLU A 76 10.14 0.78 -8.47
N GLU A 77 10.64 -0.32 -7.91
CA GLU A 77 11.01 -1.52 -8.65
C GLU A 77 9.82 -2.12 -9.39
N VAL A 78 8.71 -2.33 -8.68
CA VAL A 78 7.47 -2.90 -9.24
C VAL A 78 6.88 -1.99 -10.32
N MET A 79 6.90 -0.67 -10.15
CA MET A 79 6.41 0.28 -11.15
C MET A 79 7.32 0.33 -12.39
N ALA A 80 8.64 0.16 -12.23
CA ALA A 80 9.58 0.16 -13.35
C ALA A 80 9.40 -1.06 -14.27
N GLU A 81 8.93 -2.19 -13.73
CA GLU A 81 8.67 -3.41 -14.49
C GLU A 81 7.41 -3.34 -15.37
N LEU A 82 6.48 -2.45 -15.06
CA LEU A 82 5.16 -2.44 -15.69
C LEU A 82 5.06 -1.72 -17.03
N GLY A 83 6.00 -0.85 -17.35
CA GLY A 83 6.16 -0.23 -18.68
C GLY A 83 5.05 0.74 -19.14
N ASP A 84 3.80 0.43 -18.91
CA ASP A 84 2.64 1.24 -19.30
C ASP A 84 2.20 2.15 -18.13
N LYS A 85 1.81 3.39 -18.45
CA LYS A 85 1.31 4.33 -17.45
C LYS A 85 -0.19 4.15 -17.27
N PRO A 86 -0.68 3.75 -16.08
CA PRO A 86 -2.11 3.69 -15.81
C PRO A 86 -2.69 5.11 -15.67
N LEU A 87 -3.99 5.26 -15.88
CA LEU A 87 -4.72 6.48 -15.55
C LEU A 87 -5.02 6.57 -14.05
N VAL A 88 -5.35 5.43 -13.45
CA VAL A 88 -5.65 5.32 -12.02
C VAL A 88 -4.85 4.18 -11.39
N ARG A 89 -4.26 4.47 -10.23
CA ARG A 89 -3.55 3.51 -9.40
C ARG A 89 -4.29 3.31 -8.09
N ILE A 90 -4.78 2.10 -7.86
CA ILE A 90 -5.43 1.72 -6.60
C ILE A 90 -4.40 1.07 -5.68
N ILE A 91 -4.26 1.60 -4.47
CA ILE A 91 -3.40 1.02 -3.43
C ILE A 91 -4.29 0.36 -2.39
N ARG A 92 -4.28 -0.96 -2.36
CA ARG A 92 -5.06 -1.77 -1.43
C ARG A 92 -4.27 -1.97 -0.14
N MET A 93 -4.80 -1.40 0.96
CA MET A 93 -4.14 -1.36 2.27
C MET A 93 -4.84 -2.25 3.32
N ARG A 94 -5.75 -3.13 2.91
CA ARG A 94 -6.53 -3.98 3.82
C ARG A 94 -5.66 -4.79 4.79
N ARG A 95 -4.52 -5.30 4.29
CA ARG A 95 -3.56 -6.11 5.06
C ARG A 95 -2.43 -5.30 5.69
N VAL A 96 -2.55 -3.98 5.69
CA VAL A 96 -1.61 -3.08 6.36
C VAL A 96 -2.09 -2.84 7.80
N PRO A 97 -1.47 -3.44 8.81
CA PRO A 97 -1.92 -3.30 10.21
C PRO A 97 -1.63 -1.93 10.77
N PHE A 98 -0.55 -1.29 10.36
CA PHE A 98 -0.14 0.05 10.77
C PHE A 98 0.81 0.69 9.74
N ILE A 99 0.91 2.01 9.81
CA ILE A 99 1.83 2.84 9.03
C ILE A 99 2.57 3.77 9.98
N ASP A 100 3.88 3.91 9.81
CA ASP A 100 4.70 4.87 10.56
C ASP A 100 4.88 6.19 9.82
N SER A 101 5.56 7.17 10.44
CA SER A 101 5.82 8.48 9.82
C SER A 101 6.64 8.38 8.53
N THR A 102 7.54 7.41 8.43
CA THR A 102 8.34 7.18 7.22
C THR A 102 7.44 6.62 6.11
N GLY A 103 6.56 5.68 6.45
CA GLY A 103 5.55 5.15 5.53
C GLY A 103 4.61 6.23 5.00
N VAL A 104 4.14 7.13 5.88
CA VAL A 104 3.30 8.28 5.46
C VAL A 104 4.06 9.19 4.49
N ASN A 105 5.34 9.48 4.75
CA ASN A 105 6.16 10.29 3.84
C ASN A 105 6.37 9.61 2.49
N ASN A 106 6.61 8.29 2.48
CA ASN A 106 6.75 7.51 1.26
C ASN A 106 5.46 7.49 0.45
N LEU A 107 4.32 7.26 1.10
CA LEU A 107 3.00 7.30 0.46
C LEU A 107 2.70 8.70 -0.10
N SER A 108 3.05 9.75 0.64
CA SER A 108 2.90 11.14 0.19
C SER A 108 3.77 11.43 -1.04
N SER A 109 5.00 10.93 -1.05
CA SER A 109 5.92 11.07 -2.19
C SER A 109 5.39 10.35 -3.42
N LEU A 110 4.88 9.13 -3.24
CA LEU A 110 4.23 8.35 -4.30
C LEU A 110 3.02 9.10 -4.88
N CYS A 111 2.16 9.67 -4.04
CA CYS A 111 1.01 10.47 -4.49
C CYS A 111 1.45 11.68 -5.31
N ARG A 112 2.48 12.40 -4.88
CA ARG A 112 3.01 13.57 -5.60
C ARG A 112 3.65 13.18 -6.94
N MET A 113 4.41 12.09 -6.97
CA MET A 113 5.04 11.59 -8.20
C MET A 113 3.96 11.16 -9.20
N SER A 114 3.02 10.34 -8.78
CA SER A 114 1.90 9.89 -9.61
C SER A 114 1.09 11.08 -10.16
N HIS A 115 0.80 12.07 -9.32
CA HIS A 115 0.09 13.27 -9.76
C HIS A 115 0.85 14.06 -10.84
N LYS A 116 2.19 14.19 -10.72
CA LYS A 116 3.03 14.83 -11.74
C LYS A 116 3.03 14.08 -13.08
N GLU A 117 2.81 12.78 -13.04
CA GLU A 117 2.71 11.91 -14.21
C GLU A 117 1.28 11.82 -14.78
N GLY A 118 0.32 12.52 -14.19
CA GLY A 118 -1.09 12.48 -14.58
C GLY A 118 -1.85 11.27 -14.04
N ILE A 119 -1.25 10.49 -13.12
CA ILE A 119 -1.84 9.28 -12.55
C ILE A 119 -2.62 9.64 -11.29
N ARG A 120 -3.87 9.21 -11.20
CA ARG A 120 -4.71 9.38 -10.01
C ARG A 120 -4.52 8.23 -9.04
N ILE A 121 -4.38 8.54 -7.74
CA ILE A 121 -4.27 7.53 -6.69
C ILE A 121 -5.61 7.40 -5.96
N VAL A 122 -5.99 6.14 -5.71
CA VAL A 122 -7.14 5.78 -4.87
C VAL A 122 -6.65 4.78 -3.81
N LEU A 123 -6.97 5.02 -2.54
CA LEU A 123 -6.71 4.09 -1.45
C LEU A 123 -7.92 3.21 -1.21
N SER A 124 -7.70 1.94 -0.91
CA SER A 124 -8.75 0.96 -0.63
C SER A 124 -8.46 0.15 0.62
N GLY A 125 -9.49 -0.03 1.46
CA GLY A 125 -9.41 -0.89 2.63
C GLY A 125 -8.51 -0.35 3.74
N VAL A 126 -8.47 0.95 3.94
CA VAL A 126 -7.71 1.59 5.02
C VAL A 126 -8.39 1.29 6.36
N ASN A 127 -7.69 0.61 7.28
CA ASN A 127 -8.21 0.35 8.62
C ASN A 127 -8.17 1.59 9.53
N GLU A 128 -8.85 1.56 10.67
CA GLU A 128 -8.99 2.70 11.59
C GLU A 128 -7.63 3.23 12.08
N ASN A 129 -6.65 2.36 12.37
CA ASN A 129 -5.33 2.77 12.86
C ASN A 129 -4.55 3.54 11.78
N VAL A 130 -4.56 3.01 10.55
CA VAL A 130 -3.92 3.64 9.40
C VAL A 130 -4.62 4.96 9.07
N HIS A 131 -5.97 4.95 9.07
CA HIS A 131 -6.79 6.13 8.86
C HIS A 131 -6.46 7.26 9.86
N ALA A 132 -6.40 6.94 11.16
CA ALA A 132 -6.05 7.91 12.19
C ALA A 132 -4.64 8.49 11.98
N THR A 133 -3.66 7.66 11.60
CA THR A 133 -2.29 8.11 11.34
C THR A 133 -2.23 9.01 10.10
N LEU A 134 -2.90 8.66 9.00
CA LEU A 134 -2.98 9.47 7.79
C LEU A 134 -3.69 10.80 8.04
N HIS A 135 -4.77 10.79 8.82
CA HIS A 135 -5.50 12.01 9.19
C HIS A 135 -4.62 12.96 10.02
N ASN A 136 -3.98 12.43 11.08
CA ASN A 136 -3.15 13.24 11.97
C ASN A 136 -1.89 13.81 11.30
N SER A 137 -1.40 13.16 10.24
CA SER A 137 -0.26 13.61 9.45
C SER A 137 -0.60 14.68 8.41
N GLY A 138 -1.87 14.99 8.21
CA GLY A 138 -2.33 15.92 7.17
C GLY A 138 -2.28 15.32 5.74
N PHE A 139 -2.14 14.01 5.60
CA PHE A 139 -2.06 13.32 4.30
C PHE A 139 -3.29 13.62 3.42
N TYR A 140 -4.46 13.81 4.01
CA TYR A 140 -5.71 14.07 3.28
C TYR A 140 -5.75 15.41 2.54
N SER A 141 -4.80 16.31 2.82
CA SER A 141 -4.62 17.49 1.97
C SER A 141 -4.03 17.19 0.59
N LEU A 142 -3.38 16.03 0.43
CA LEU A 142 -2.79 15.56 -0.83
C LEU A 142 -3.75 14.68 -1.62
N LEU A 143 -4.61 13.94 -0.92
CA LEU A 143 -5.55 13.00 -1.53
C LEU A 143 -6.96 13.33 -1.04
N ASN A 144 -7.86 13.67 -1.97
CA ASN A 144 -9.24 13.97 -1.63
C ASN A 144 -9.88 12.77 -0.90
N GLU A 145 -10.73 13.04 0.10
CA GLU A 145 -11.42 12.01 0.89
C GLU A 145 -12.22 11.03 0.00
N GLU A 146 -12.76 11.51 -1.12
CA GLU A 146 -13.46 10.67 -2.10
C GLU A 146 -12.59 9.56 -2.72
N ASN A 147 -11.27 9.71 -2.68
CA ASN A 147 -10.31 8.74 -3.18
C ASN A 147 -9.85 7.75 -2.10
N ILE A 148 -10.48 7.78 -0.93
CA ILE A 148 -10.24 6.84 0.16
C ILE A 148 -11.49 5.99 0.31
N CYS A 149 -11.40 4.76 -0.18
CA CYS A 149 -12.53 3.86 -0.28
C CYS A 149 -12.48 2.76 0.78
N PRO A 150 -13.63 2.39 1.38
CA PRO A 150 -13.66 1.38 2.44
C PRO A 150 -13.30 -0.02 1.94
N HIS A 151 -13.57 -0.32 0.66
CA HIS A 151 -13.32 -1.63 0.07
C HIS A 151 -13.00 -1.51 -1.43
N ILE A 152 -12.48 -2.59 -2.03
CA ILE A 152 -11.98 -2.60 -3.41
C ILE A 152 -13.07 -2.27 -4.43
N ASN A 153 -14.31 -2.73 -4.25
CA ASN A 153 -15.42 -2.46 -5.17
C ASN A 153 -15.71 -0.95 -5.27
N ALA A 154 -15.69 -0.25 -4.13
CA ALA A 154 -15.86 1.20 -4.10
C ALA A 154 -14.70 1.91 -4.79
N ALA A 155 -13.46 1.42 -4.61
CA ALA A 155 -12.27 1.97 -5.26
C ALA A 155 -12.29 1.78 -6.77
N LEU A 156 -12.69 0.61 -7.27
CA LEU A 156 -12.83 0.35 -8.70
C LEU A 156 -13.92 1.22 -9.34
N LYS A 157 -15.06 1.36 -8.65
CA LYS A 157 -16.12 2.27 -9.10
C LYS A 157 -15.63 3.73 -9.13
N ARG A 158 -14.86 4.16 -8.13
CA ARG A 158 -14.24 5.49 -8.12
C ARG A 158 -13.24 5.65 -9.27
N ALA A 159 -12.39 4.66 -9.52
CA ALA A 159 -11.45 4.66 -10.63
C ALA A 159 -12.17 4.80 -11.98
N GLN A 160 -13.25 4.05 -12.19
CA GLN A 160 -14.07 4.15 -13.41
C GLN A 160 -14.66 5.54 -13.59
N ASN A 161 -15.15 6.17 -12.51
CA ASN A 161 -15.68 7.54 -12.56
C ASN A 161 -14.60 8.56 -12.92
N ILE A 162 -13.36 8.38 -12.42
CA ILE A 162 -12.23 9.24 -12.77
C ILE A 162 -11.90 9.12 -14.26
N ILE A 163 -11.81 7.90 -14.79
CA ILE A 163 -11.53 7.64 -16.21
C ILE A 163 -12.60 8.29 -17.10
N ASN A 164 -13.87 8.11 -16.74
CA ASN A 164 -14.99 8.67 -17.52
C ASN A 164 -15.04 10.21 -17.48
N SER A 165 -14.45 10.84 -16.46
CA SER A 165 -14.42 12.30 -16.32
C SER A 165 -13.24 12.95 -17.06
N GLU A 166 -12.23 12.17 -17.44
CA GLU A 166 -11.05 12.64 -18.17
C GLU A 166 -11.14 12.38 -19.70
N GLN A 167 -12.18 11.66 -20.14
CA GLN A 167 -12.56 11.49 -21.56
C GLN A 167 -13.52 12.59 -21.99
#